data_014f9be02635a437cadce19ba7297f89
#
_entry.id   014f9be02635a437cadce19ba7297f89
#
_cell.length_a   1.000
_cell.length_b   1.000
_cell.length_c   1.000
_cell.angle_alpha   90.00
_cell.angle_beta   90.00
_cell.angle_gamma   90.00
#
_symmetry.space_group_name_H-M   'P 1'
#
loop_
_entity.id
_entity.type
_entity.pdbx_description
1 polymer ?
#
loop_
_entity_poly.entity_id
_entity_poly.type
_entity_poly.pdbx_seq_one_letter_code
_entity_poly.pdbx_strand_id
1 'polypeptide(L)'
;MSGSLFWPRSSPTGEQAEVTVDRSRPSPLWALVERTTPGYEPDYEDCKIVYVYHPLGARIVDAPIYLAFHRPRVISIEDGPKEELTEAFEKEWTALGEQGATRWIIQAVRLAAIYGISAVGVGVPGVPTDRPLTDDEWLSPDLYFQIFDPLNTAGSLTLSQNPQSPDFLKPRHFIVDNQVYHLSRGVVLQNEDPIYIQWTSAAFGFTGRSKYIRAMYPLASYVRMMVANNMVAQKLGLLIAKLKPQGSIVDRVVEALWARKLQKFKSGSTYNTISIDIEEAIETLNMMNVDGAGKFARDNIIQDIASAAGMPALLISQDTLAEGFADGSEDAKTISSYIEAYRAQQEPLFTFFDGIVRRRAWNQDFYRAMKRKYPSVIGGRSYAECYQEWCDGFKAQWPSLVQQSDKDELEGQQRRFDSVVKLLEVMGAMTADPDSRAQLISWAADNINAQDKMFAAPLLIDPELAATMPPSADPQEDKPPAKEDEAA
;
A
#
# COMPACT_ATOMS: atom_id res chain seq x y z
N MET A 1 14.15 -5.24 -34.68
CA MET A 1 14.27 -3.79 -34.93
C MET A 1 14.18 -3.12 -33.59
N SER A 2 15.34 -2.81 -32.98
CA SER A 2 15.45 -2.22 -31.66
C SER A 2 15.57 -0.70 -31.82
N GLY A 3 14.49 0.01 -31.59
CA GLY A 3 14.50 1.47 -31.54
C GLY A 3 14.85 1.95 -30.13
N SER A 4 16.06 2.47 -29.95
CA SER A 4 16.50 3.17 -28.75
C SER A 4 15.79 4.52 -28.64
N LEU A 5 14.93 4.69 -27.68
CA LEU A 5 14.02 5.84 -27.54
C LEU A 5 14.60 7.01 -26.73
N PHE A 6 15.91 7.08 -26.49
CA PHE A 6 16.52 8.15 -25.69
C PHE A 6 17.88 8.63 -26.24
N TRP A 7 17.89 9.13 -27.47
CA TRP A 7 19.01 9.97 -27.90
C TRP A 7 18.50 11.31 -28.42
N PRO A 8 19.01 12.43 -27.91
CA PRO A 8 18.74 13.72 -28.54
C PRO A 8 19.29 13.67 -29.97
N ARG A 9 18.48 14.10 -30.92
CA ARG A 9 18.88 14.23 -32.32
C ARG A 9 20.11 15.13 -32.39
N SER A 10 21.13 14.70 -33.09
CA SER A 10 22.35 15.44 -33.37
C SER A 10 22.03 16.88 -33.78
N SER A 11 22.69 17.86 -33.15
CA SER A 11 22.73 19.24 -33.61
C SER A 11 23.31 19.29 -35.03
N PRO A 12 22.94 20.26 -35.86
CA PRO A 12 23.39 20.36 -37.26
C PRO A 12 24.90 20.57 -37.43
N THR A 13 25.66 20.73 -36.36
CA THR A 13 27.10 21.00 -36.38
C THR A 13 27.99 19.79 -36.13
N GLY A 14 27.42 18.58 -35.99
CA GLY A 14 28.21 17.35 -35.91
C GLY A 14 29.11 17.18 -34.69
N GLU A 15 29.09 18.09 -33.72
CA GLU A 15 29.76 17.91 -32.43
C GLU A 15 28.92 16.98 -31.56
N GLN A 16 29.41 15.77 -31.34
CA GLN A 16 28.90 14.87 -30.33
C GLN A 16 29.17 15.51 -28.96
N ALA A 17 28.10 15.94 -28.27
CA ALA A 17 28.23 16.32 -26.89
C ALA A 17 28.67 15.10 -26.09
N GLU A 18 29.95 15.04 -25.75
CA GLU A 18 30.51 14.06 -24.84
C GLU A 18 29.92 14.35 -23.46
N VAL A 19 28.98 13.50 -23.01
CA VAL A 19 28.45 13.59 -21.66
C VAL A 19 29.55 13.13 -20.72
N THR A 20 30.39 14.07 -20.30
CA THR A 20 31.36 13.84 -19.23
C THR A 20 30.57 13.69 -17.91
N VAL A 21 30.38 12.44 -17.43
CA VAL A 21 29.87 12.18 -16.10
C VAL A 21 30.94 12.67 -15.12
N ASP A 22 30.69 13.81 -14.49
CA ASP A 22 31.54 14.36 -13.44
C ASP A 22 31.43 13.42 -12.19
N ARG A 23 32.37 12.48 -12.10
CA ARG A 23 32.47 11.54 -10.97
C ARG A 23 32.97 12.19 -9.67
N SER A 24 33.33 13.47 -9.71
CA SER A 24 33.81 14.21 -8.53
C SER A 24 32.68 14.74 -7.64
N ARG A 25 31.42 14.74 -8.11
CA ARG A 25 30.29 15.19 -7.31
C ARG A 25 29.87 14.10 -6.32
N PRO A 26 29.72 14.44 -5.04
CA PRO A 26 29.15 13.51 -4.08
C PRO A 26 27.77 13.08 -4.56
N SER A 27 27.38 11.82 -4.24
CA SER A 27 26.04 11.37 -4.59
C SER A 27 24.98 12.28 -3.96
N PRO A 28 23.85 12.57 -4.63
CA PRO A 28 22.81 13.42 -4.07
C PRO A 28 22.34 12.95 -2.68
N LEU A 29 22.23 11.62 -2.49
CA LEU A 29 21.88 11.04 -1.20
C LEU A 29 22.94 11.32 -0.13
N TRP A 30 24.22 11.21 -0.44
CA TRP A 30 25.28 11.46 0.56
C TRP A 30 25.33 12.93 0.96
N ALA A 31 25.20 13.86 0.02
CA ALA A 31 25.11 15.29 0.30
C ALA A 31 23.90 15.62 1.21
N LEU A 32 22.77 14.95 0.99
CA LEU A 32 21.60 15.07 1.86
C LEU A 32 21.89 14.53 3.27
N VAL A 33 22.49 13.35 3.37
CA VAL A 33 22.86 12.73 4.66
C VAL A 33 23.80 13.61 5.48
N GLU A 34 24.78 14.26 4.85
CA GLU A 34 25.72 15.15 5.54
C GLU A 34 25.05 16.39 6.15
N ARG A 35 24.08 16.97 5.45
CA ARG A 35 23.36 18.18 5.93
C ARG A 35 22.20 17.87 6.89
N THR A 36 21.76 16.60 6.94
CA THR A 36 20.63 16.21 7.79
C THR A 36 21.01 16.18 9.26
N THR A 37 20.34 17.02 10.06
CA THR A 37 20.43 17.11 11.52
C THR A 37 19.08 16.80 12.15
N PRO A 38 19.01 16.52 13.47
CA PRO A 38 17.72 16.40 14.16
C PRO A 38 16.85 17.63 13.96
N GLY A 39 15.60 17.46 13.54
CA GLY A 39 14.68 18.56 13.23
C GLY A 39 14.86 19.18 11.84
N TYR A 40 15.65 18.56 10.97
CA TYR A 40 15.79 18.99 9.57
C TYR A 40 14.45 18.87 8.84
N GLU A 41 14.02 19.97 8.20
CA GLU A 41 12.82 20.01 7.38
C GLU A 41 13.21 19.83 5.90
N PRO A 42 12.85 18.70 5.28
CA PRO A 42 13.21 18.42 3.89
C PRO A 42 12.35 19.22 2.92
N ASP A 43 12.97 19.72 1.87
CA ASP A 43 12.25 20.24 0.71
C ASP A 43 11.73 19.12 -0.21
N TYR A 44 11.05 19.49 -1.29
CA TYR A 44 10.51 18.50 -2.25
C TYR A 44 11.60 17.73 -2.99
N GLU A 45 12.73 18.38 -3.27
CA GLU A 45 13.87 17.74 -3.93
C GLU A 45 14.52 16.71 -3.00
N ASP A 46 14.64 17.01 -1.72
CA ASP A 46 15.11 16.07 -0.71
C ASP A 46 14.22 14.83 -0.59
N CYS A 47 12.91 15.04 -0.58
CA CYS A 47 11.95 13.95 -0.59
C CYS A 47 12.11 13.05 -1.83
N LYS A 48 12.32 13.64 -3.01
CA LYS A 48 12.62 12.92 -4.25
C LYS A 48 13.93 12.14 -4.15
N ILE A 49 15.00 12.75 -3.61
CA ILE A 49 16.30 12.11 -3.44
C ILE A 49 16.16 10.88 -2.52
N VAL A 50 15.43 11.01 -1.41
CA VAL A 50 15.17 9.88 -0.50
C VAL A 50 14.39 8.78 -1.20
N TYR A 51 13.32 9.11 -1.91
CA TYR A 51 12.51 8.10 -2.60
C TYR A 51 13.32 7.33 -3.65
N VAL A 52 14.13 8.04 -4.44
CA VAL A 52 14.87 7.45 -5.58
C VAL A 52 16.13 6.71 -5.15
N TYR A 53 16.88 7.25 -4.19
CA TYR A 53 18.24 6.76 -3.92
C TYR A 53 18.40 6.07 -2.56
N HIS A 54 17.49 6.31 -1.59
CA HIS A 54 17.64 5.71 -0.27
C HIS A 54 17.13 4.25 -0.26
N PRO A 55 17.88 3.27 0.30
CA PRO A 55 17.51 1.85 0.27
C PRO A 55 16.12 1.53 0.83
N LEU A 56 15.67 2.28 1.85
CA LEU A 56 14.36 2.11 2.48
C LEU A 56 13.36 3.20 2.05
N GLY A 57 13.79 4.20 1.28
CA GLY A 57 12.97 5.36 0.93
C GLY A 57 11.69 4.96 0.19
N ALA A 58 11.83 4.29 -0.94
CA ALA A 58 10.69 3.83 -1.72
C ALA A 58 9.76 2.90 -0.91
N ARG A 59 10.33 2.07 -0.02
CA ARG A 59 9.56 1.10 0.74
C ARG A 59 8.59 1.73 1.73
N ILE A 60 8.96 2.85 2.36
CA ILE A 60 8.07 3.61 3.26
C ILE A 60 6.79 4.04 2.54
N VAL A 61 6.90 4.36 1.25
CA VAL A 61 5.78 4.82 0.43
C VAL A 61 5.08 3.65 -0.25
N ASP A 62 5.83 2.77 -0.92
CA ASP A 62 5.26 1.76 -1.81
C ASP A 62 4.70 0.54 -1.07
N ALA A 63 5.24 0.17 0.10
CA ALA A 63 4.74 -1.01 0.82
C ALA A 63 3.27 -0.86 1.29
N PRO A 64 2.85 0.25 1.92
CA PRO A 64 1.45 0.47 2.24
C PRO A 64 0.55 0.53 1.01
N ILE A 65 0.99 1.20 -0.07
CA ILE A 65 0.24 1.32 -1.33
C ILE A 65 0.01 -0.05 -1.95
N TYR A 66 1.08 -0.85 -2.03
CA TYR A 66 0.98 -2.19 -2.59
C TYR A 66 -0.01 -3.06 -1.81
N LEU A 67 0.13 -3.11 -0.48
CA LEU A 67 -0.78 -3.91 0.35
C LEU A 67 -2.22 -3.40 0.33
N ALA A 68 -2.42 -2.09 0.23
CA ALA A 68 -3.75 -1.52 0.19
C ALA A 68 -4.48 -1.81 -1.13
N PHE A 69 -3.78 -1.76 -2.28
CA PHE A 69 -4.43 -1.69 -3.59
C PHE A 69 -4.10 -2.84 -4.54
N HIS A 70 -3.29 -3.84 -4.13
CA HIS A 70 -2.95 -4.96 -5.01
C HIS A 70 -4.16 -5.87 -5.28
N ARG A 71 -5.13 -5.94 -4.36
CA ARG A 71 -6.39 -6.64 -4.57
C ARG A 71 -7.46 -5.64 -5.00
N PRO A 72 -8.22 -5.92 -6.06
CA PRO A 72 -9.31 -5.05 -6.48
C PRO A 72 -10.42 -5.05 -5.42
N ARG A 73 -11.20 -3.97 -5.40
CA ARG A 73 -12.42 -3.87 -4.60
C ARG A 73 -13.48 -4.79 -5.21
N VAL A 74 -14.29 -5.39 -4.33
CA VAL A 74 -15.49 -6.12 -4.73
C VAL A 74 -16.63 -5.11 -4.92
N ILE A 75 -17.18 -5.08 -6.11
CA ILE A 75 -18.28 -4.19 -6.46
C ILE A 75 -19.58 -4.97 -6.33
N SER A 76 -20.56 -4.40 -5.64
CA SER A 76 -21.91 -4.93 -5.54
C SER A 76 -22.94 -3.83 -5.74
N ILE A 77 -24.05 -4.18 -6.37
CA ILE A 77 -25.15 -3.24 -6.66
C ILE A 77 -26.42 -3.92 -6.15
N GLU A 78 -27.20 -3.20 -5.35
CA GLU A 78 -28.38 -3.79 -4.71
C GLU A 78 -29.56 -3.89 -5.66
N ASP A 79 -29.71 -2.93 -6.59
CA ASP A 79 -30.88 -2.79 -7.43
C ASP A 79 -30.54 -2.84 -8.92
N GLY A 80 -31.49 -3.28 -9.75
CA GLY A 80 -31.33 -3.33 -11.20
C GLY A 80 -30.71 -4.63 -11.73
N PRO A 81 -30.22 -4.64 -12.98
CA PRO A 81 -29.51 -5.75 -13.60
C PRO A 81 -28.07 -5.83 -13.07
N LYS A 82 -27.90 -6.43 -11.89
CA LYS A 82 -26.70 -6.40 -11.06
C LYS A 82 -25.42 -6.83 -11.80
N GLU A 83 -25.51 -7.96 -12.50
CA GLU A 83 -24.34 -8.54 -13.19
C GLU A 83 -23.84 -7.60 -14.31
N GLU A 84 -24.74 -7.10 -15.13
CA GLU A 84 -24.39 -6.22 -16.26
C GLU A 84 -23.89 -4.86 -15.78
N LEU A 85 -24.47 -4.33 -14.70
CA LEU A 85 -24.00 -3.07 -14.08
C LEU A 85 -22.58 -3.22 -13.54
N THR A 86 -22.29 -4.33 -12.86
CA THR A 86 -20.96 -4.63 -12.32
C THR A 86 -19.96 -4.84 -13.45
N GLU A 87 -20.28 -5.65 -14.46
CA GLU A 87 -19.42 -5.90 -15.60
C GLU A 87 -19.09 -4.61 -16.38
N ALA A 88 -20.10 -3.77 -16.62
CA ALA A 88 -19.92 -2.48 -17.29
C ALA A 88 -19.01 -1.55 -16.47
N PHE A 89 -19.17 -1.53 -15.15
CA PHE A 89 -18.33 -0.73 -14.26
C PHE A 89 -16.88 -1.22 -14.28
N GLU A 90 -16.63 -2.52 -14.10
CA GLU A 90 -15.29 -3.11 -14.09
C GLU A 90 -14.56 -2.92 -15.42
N LYS A 91 -15.27 -3.08 -16.52
CA LYS A 91 -14.75 -2.83 -17.86
C LYS A 91 -14.29 -1.38 -18.02
N GLU A 92 -15.14 -0.42 -17.63
CA GLU A 92 -14.80 1.01 -17.73
C GLU A 92 -13.70 1.39 -16.73
N TRP A 93 -13.72 0.82 -15.51
CA TRP A 93 -12.66 1.01 -14.51
C TRP A 93 -11.29 0.61 -15.05
N THR A 94 -11.21 -0.49 -15.77
CA THR A 94 -9.98 -1.01 -16.35
C THR A 94 -9.53 -0.20 -17.57
N ALA A 95 -10.48 0.31 -18.36
CA ALA A 95 -10.20 1.05 -19.58
C ALA A 95 -10.01 2.57 -19.37
N LEU A 96 -10.32 3.09 -18.19
CA LEU A 96 -10.34 4.54 -17.94
C LEU A 96 -8.97 5.18 -18.20
N GLY A 97 -8.92 6.13 -19.13
CA GLY A 97 -7.70 6.87 -19.47
C GLY A 97 -6.58 5.97 -20.00
N GLU A 98 -6.90 4.89 -20.73
CA GLU A 98 -5.98 3.90 -21.34
C GLU A 98 -5.16 3.07 -20.34
N GLN A 99 -5.02 3.51 -19.10
CA GLN A 99 -4.19 2.86 -18.08
C GLN A 99 -4.99 2.25 -16.93
N GLY A 100 -6.29 2.51 -16.90
CA GLY A 100 -7.18 2.13 -15.82
C GLY A 100 -7.13 3.06 -14.60
N ALA A 101 -8.26 3.18 -13.90
CA ALA A 101 -8.39 4.06 -12.74
C ALA A 101 -7.39 3.75 -11.62
N THR A 102 -7.13 2.47 -11.34
CA THR A 102 -6.22 2.03 -10.27
C THR A 102 -4.82 2.60 -10.43
N ARG A 103 -4.31 2.69 -11.66
CA ARG A 103 -2.95 3.21 -11.90
C ARG A 103 -2.86 4.70 -11.58
N TRP A 104 -3.86 5.49 -11.95
CA TRP A 104 -3.92 6.91 -11.63
C TRP A 104 -4.01 7.14 -10.11
N ILE A 105 -4.81 6.33 -9.43
CA ILE A 105 -4.94 6.37 -7.98
C ILE A 105 -3.60 6.06 -7.31
N ILE A 106 -2.94 4.97 -7.67
CA ILE A 106 -1.64 4.58 -7.11
C ILE A 106 -0.60 5.69 -7.31
N GLN A 107 -0.53 6.29 -8.49
CA GLN A 107 0.41 7.37 -8.76
C GLN A 107 0.12 8.61 -7.92
N ALA A 108 -1.15 9.01 -7.81
CA ALA A 108 -1.53 10.16 -6.99
C ALA A 108 -1.21 9.94 -5.51
N VAL A 109 -1.57 8.79 -4.96
CA VAL A 109 -1.29 8.42 -3.57
C VAL A 109 0.22 8.37 -3.30
N ARG A 110 1.00 7.83 -4.23
CA ARG A 110 2.47 7.81 -4.14
C ARG A 110 3.05 9.21 -4.04
N LEU A 111 2.66 10.10 -4.93
CA LEU A 111 3.16 11.49 -4.95
C LEU A 111 2.72 12.26 -3.70
N ALA A 112 1.47 12.06 -3.24
CA ALA A 112 1.00 12.64 -1.98
C ALA A 112 1.82 12.14 -0.78
N ALA A 113 2.19 10.87 -0.74
CA ALA A 113 3.03 10.32 0.33
C ALA A 113 4.47 10.89 0.29
N ILE A 114 5.04 11.07 -0.91
CA ILE A 114 6.39 11.60 -1.10
C ILE A 114 6.45 13.09 -0.75
N TYR A 115 5.55 13.89 -1.30
CA TYR A 115 5.62 15.36 -1.23
C TYR A 115 4.66 15.98 -0.21
N GLY A 116 3.75 15.20 0.34
CA GLY A 116 2.70 15.67 1.24
C GLY A 116 1.40 16.05 0.56
N ILE A 117 1.44 16.34 -0.75
CA ILE A 117 0.28 16.71 -1.56
C ILE A 117 0.42 16.23 -3.00
N SER A 118 -0.69 15.87 -3.60
CA SER A 118 -0.82 15.70 -5.04
C SER A 118 -2.23 16.12 -5.49
N ALA A 119 -2.43 16.32 -6.77
CA ALA A 119 -3.74 16.56 -7.34
C ALA A 119 -3.91 15.75 -8.61
N VAL A 120 -5.13 15.26 -8.83
CA VAL A 120 -5.53 14.63 -10.09
C VAL A 120 -6.48 15.58 -10.80
N GLY A 121 -6.16 15.92 -12.02
CA GLY A 121 -7.03 16.70 -12.89
C GLY A 121 -7.54 15.86 -14.05
N VAL A 122 -8.78 16.11 -14.49
CA VAL A 122 -9.38 15.50 -15.66
C VAL A 122 -9.67 16.56 -16.70
N GLY A 123 -9.38 16.25 -17.95
CA GLY A 123 -9.56 17.15 -19.07
C GLY A 123 -10.10 16.47 -20.31
N VAL A 124 -10.63 17.29 -21.20
CA VAL A 124 -10.96 16.93 -22.57
C VAL A 124 -10.31 17.97 -23.47
N PRO A 125 -9.61 17.58 -24.54
CA PRO A 125 -8.94 18.52 -25.43
C PRO A 125 -9.89 19.60 -25.95
N GLY A 126 -9.45 20.88 -25.89
CA GLY A 126 -10.23 22.02 -26.35
C GLY A 126 -11.33 22.50 -25.39
N VAL A 127 -11.53 21.86 -24.24
CA VAL A 127 -12.50 22.28 -23.22
C VAL A 127 -11.79 23.04 -22.09
N PRO A 128 -12.21 24.30 -21.78
CA PRO A 128 -11.64 25.07 -20.68
C PRO A 128 -11.74 24.33 -19.34
N THR A 129 -10.70 24.46 -18.50
CA THR A 129 -10.62 23.72 -17.23
C THR A 129 -11.39 24.35 -16.08
N ASP A 130 -11.79 25.61 -16.21
CA ASP A 130 -12.44 26.43 -15.18
C ASP A 130 -13.94 26.15 -14.99
N ARG A 131 -14.54 25.37 -15.88
CA ARG A 131 -15.96 24.98 -15.82
C ARG A 131 -16.14 23.47 -15.62
N PRO A 132 -17.29 23.01 -15.10
CA PRO A 132 -17.61 21.59 -15.05
C PRO A 132 -17.73 21.01 -16.48
N LEU A 133 -17.42 19.72 -16.63
CA LEU A 133 -17.69 18.98 -17.86
C LEU A 133 -19.18 18.69 -17.98
N THR A 134 -19.70 18.78 -19.21
CA THR A 134 -21.04 18.32 -19.54
C THR A 134 -21.10 16.79 -19.61
N ASP A 135 -22.29 16.20 -19.60
CA ASP A 135 -22.45 14.74 -19.66
C ASP A 135 -21.83 14.14 -20.94
N ASP A 136 -21.96 14.82 -22.08
CA ASP A 136 -21.33 14.39 -23.33
C ASP A 136 -19.79 14.46 -23.28
N GLU A 137 -19.25 15.49 -22.62
CA GLU A 137 -17.80 15.63 -22.45
C GLU A 137 -17.23 14.55 -21.51
N TRP A 138 -17.98 14.13 -20.50
CA TRP A 138 -17.59 12.99 -19.65
C TRP A 138 -17.53 11.67 -20.42
N LEU A 139 -18.33 11.52 -21.48
CA LEU A 139 -18.35 10.34 -22.34
C LEU A 139 -17.30 10.41 -23.46
N SER A 140 -16.59 11.53 -23.61
CA SER A 140 -15.57 11.68 -24.65
C SER A 140 -14.53 10.56 -24.61
N PRO A 141 -14.16 9.96 -25.75
CA PRO A 141 -13.06 9.01 -25.83
C PRO A 141 -11.69 9.65 -25.55
N ASP A 142 -11.56 10.97 -25.78
CA ASP A 142 -10.32 11.73 -25.61
C ASP A 142 -10.17 12.29 -24.18
N LEU A 143 -10.95 11.76 -23.22
CA LEU A 143 -10.82 12.14 -21.81
C LEU A 143 -9.45 11.71 -21.30
N TYR A 144 -8.71 12.66 -20.73
CA TYR A 144 -7.37 12.42 -20.21
C TYR A 144 -7.27 12.79 -18.73
N PHE A 145 -6.32 12.16 -18.04
CA PHE A 145 -5.97 12.45 -16.66
C PHE A 145 -4.56 13.01 -16.56
N GLN A 146 -4.35 13.90 -15.60
CA GLN A 146 -3.05 14.46 -15.26
C GLN A 146 -2.87 14.40 -13.75
N ILE A 147 -1.64 14.09 -13.31
CA ILE A 147 -1.29 14.13 -11.90
C ILE A 147 -0.30 15.28 -11.70
N PHE A 148 -0.62 16.11 -10.73
CA PHE A 148 0.15 17.28 -10.39
C PHE A 148 0.83 17.08 -9.04
N ASP A 149 2.10 17.41 -8.97
CA ASP A 149 2.90 17.40 -7.76
C ASP A 149 3.68 18.72 -7.60
N PRO A 150 4.09 19.09 -6.37
CA PRO A 150 4.72 20.39 -6.11
C PRO A 150 6.08 20.59 -6.78
N LEU A 151 6.75 19.51 -7.16
CA LEU A 151 8.08 19.60 -7.77
C LEU A 151 8.01 19.84 -9.28
N ASN A 152 7.05 19.20 -9.95
CA ASN A 152 6.96 19.24 -11.41
C ASN A 152 5.97 20.29 -11.92
N THR A 153 5.14 20.84 -11.03
CA THR A 153 4.04 21.72 -11.43
C THR A 153 3.96 22.94 -10.52
N ALA A 154 4.11 24.12 -11.08
CA ALA A 154 3.80 25.35 -10.36
C ALA A 154 2.29 25.44 -10.17
N GLY A 155 1.83 25.49 -8.92
CA GLY A 155 0.42 25.51 -8.63
C GLY A 155 0.10 26.20 -7.32
N SER A 156 -1.18 26.42 -7.09
CA SER A 156 -1.69 26.93 -5.83
C SER A 156 -3.06 26.32 -5.53
N LEU A 157 -3.41 26.30 -4.26
CA LEU A 157 -4.67 25.82 -3.76
C LEU A 157 -5.46 26.99 -3.13
N THR A 158 -6.66 27.24 -3.63
CA THR A 158 -7.54 28.25 -3.04
C THR A 158 -8.50 27.58 -2.07
N LEU A 159 -8.41 27.95 -0.80
CA LEU A 159 -9.28 27.43 0.25
C LEU A 159 -10.48 28.36 0.49
N SER A 160 -11.59 27.80 0.93
CA SER A 160 -12.73 28.57 1.40
C SER A 160 -12.41 29.19 2.75
N GLN A 161 -12.39 30.53 2.82
CA GLN A 161 -12.06 31.26 4.07
C GLN A 161 -13.32 31.71 4.85
N ASN A 162 -14.50 31.32 4.44
CA ASN A 162 -15.72 31.68 5.16
C ASN A 162 -15.95 30.71 6.34
N PRO A 163 -15.77 31.14 7.60
CA PRO A 163 -15.92 30.27 8.77
C PRO A 163 -17.37 29.84 9.04
N GLN A 164 -18.35 30.46 8.39
CA GLN A 164 -19.77 30.09 8.49
C GLN A 164 -20.19 29.06 7.42
N SER A 165 -19.29 28.69 6.52
CA SER A 165 -19.55 27.67 5.51
C SER A 165 -19.11 26.29 6.00
N PRO A 166 -19.89 25.23 5.72
CA PRO A 166 -19.47 23.85 5.97
C PRO A 166 -18.22 23.44 5.17
N ASP A 167 -17.86 24.28 4.19
CA ASP A 167 -16.66 24.07 3.35
C ASP A 167 -15.48 24.94 3.80
N PHE A 168 -15.52 25.45 5.05
CA PHE A 168 -14.41 26.20 5.64
C PHE A 168 -13.11 25.40 5.56
N LEU A 169 -12.06 26.01 5.02
CA LEU A 169 -10.74 25.45 4.76
C LEU A 169 -10.71 24.26 3.78
N LYS A 170 -11.81 23.93 3.12
CA LYS A 170 -11.78 22.98 2.02
C LYS A 170 -11.30 23.63 0.72
N PRO A 171 -10.62 22.88 -0.16
CA PRO A 171 -10.20 23.38 -1.45
C PRO A 171 -11.40 23.85 -2.30
N ARG A 172 -11.32 25.04 -2.88
CA ARG A 172 -12.32 25.56 -3.82
C ARG A 172 -11.88 25.35 -5.27
N HIS A 173 -10.62 25.66 -5.54
CA HIS A 173 -10.03 25.53 -6.85
C HIS A 173 -8.57 25.14 -6.65
N PHE A 174 -8.01 24.40 -7.58
CA PHE A 174 -6.57 24.30 -7.71
C PHE A 174 -6.15 24.93 -9.04
N ILE A 175 -5.04 25.65 -8.98
CA ILE A 175 -4.49 26.39 -10.11
C ILE A 175 -3.20 25.69 -10.49
N VAL A 176 -3.06 25.34 -11.73
CA VAL A 176 -1.86 24.71 -12.29
C VAL A 176 -1.43 25.52 -13.51
N ASP A 177 -0.20 26.01 -13.52
CA ASP A 177 0.33 26.81 -14.62
C ASP A 177 -0.63 27.95 -15.07
N ASN A 178 -1.11 28.71 -14.08
CA ASN A 178 -2.11 29.78 -14.24
C ASN A 178 -3.50 29.34 -14.78
N GLN A 179 -3.73 28.05 -14.92
CA GLN A 179 -5.03 27.53 -15.30
C GLN A 179 -5.83 27.10 -14.07
N VAL A 180 -7.02 27.63 -13.92
CA VAL A 180 -7.94 27.26 -12.85
C VAL A 180 -8.65 25.97 -13.22
N TYR A 181 -8.59 24.99 -12.32
CA TYR A 181 -9.37 23.77 -12.44
C TYR A 181 -10.63 23.86 -11.59
N HIS A 182 -11.76 23.58 -12.19
CA HIS A 182 -13.01 23.46 -11.46
C HIS A 182 -12.98 22.23 -10.55
N LEU A 183 -13.53 22.32 -9.32
CA LEU A 183 -13.49 21.23 -8.32
C LEU A 183 -14.07 19.91 -8.81
N SER A 184 -15.11 19.97 -9.65
CA SER A 184 -15.69 18.73 -10.22
C SER A 184 -14.76 18.02 -11.19
N ARG A 185 -13.69 18.67 -11.63
CA ARG A 185 -12.72 18.14 -12.61
C ARG A 185 -11.41 17.70 -11.96
N GLY A 186 -11.35 17.63 -10.65
CA GLY A 186 -10.16 17.16 -9.99
C GLY A 186 -10.36 16.92 -8.52
N VAL A 187 -9.40 16.25 -7.96
CA VAL A 187 -9.33 15.95 -6.53
C VAL A 187 -7.91 16.25 -6.03
N VAL A 188 -7.84 16.93 -4.89
CA VAL A 188 -6.59 17.19 -4.19
C VAL A 188 -6.44 16.17 -3.08
N LEU A 189 -5.31 15.51 -3.06
CA LEU A 189 -4.96 14.52 -2.05
C LEU A 189 -3.86 15.07 -1.16
N GLN A 190 -4.10 15.12 0.13
CA GLN A 190 -3.13 15.51 1.14
C GLN A 190 -2.79 14.31 2.02
N ASN A 191 -1.51 14.12 2.27
CA ASN A 191 -1.05 13.11 3.23
C ASN A 191 -0.99 13.76 4.61
N GLU A 192 -1.86 13.49 5.50
CA GLU A 192 -2.13 14.17 6.77
C GLU A 192 -2.76 15.56 6.60
N ASP A 193 -3.51 15.98 7.61
CA ASP A 193 -4.11 17.32 7.66
C ASP A 193 -3.04 18.39 7.85
N PRO A 194 -3.13 19.51 7.11
CA PRO A 194 -2.18 20.59 7.23
C PRO A 194 -2.28 21.26 8.62
N ILE A 195 -1.12 21.56 9.22
CA ILE A 195 -1.05 22.34 10.46
C ILE A 195 -0.92 23.81 10.09
N TYR A 196 -1.97 24.59 10.36
CA TYR A 196 -2.09 25.98 9.91
C TYR A 196 -1.21 26.99 10.65
N ILE A 197 -0.46 26.57 11.67
CA ILE A 197 0.43 27.45 12.44
C ILE A 197 1.68 27.86 11.62
N GLN A 198 2.09 27.04 10.67
CA GLN A 198 3.26 27.29 9.85
C GLN A 198 2.87 27.25 8.37
N TRP A 199 3.03 28.37 7.70
CA TRP A 199 2.91 28.44 6.24
C TRP A 199 4.13 27.75 5.64
N THR A 200 3.92 26.68 4.92
CA THR A 200 4.97 26.15 4.07
C THR A 200 5.01 26.97 2.81
N SER A 201 6.21 27.28 2.30
CA SER A 201 6.42 27.95 1.00
C SER A 201 6.12 27.01 -0.18
N ALA A 202 5.14 26.14 -0.04
CA ALA A 202 4.75 25.16 -1.03
C ALA A 202 4.03 25.81 -2.20
N ALA A 203 4.24 25.28 -3.39
CA ALA A 203 3.56 25.72 -4.60
C ALA A 203 2.02 25.70 -4.50
N PHE A 204 1.47 24.81 -3.66
CA PHE A 204 0.03 24.69 -3.40
C PHE A 204 -0.47 25.47 -2.16
N GLY A 205 0.39 26.24 -1.49
CA GLY A 205 0.05 27.02 -0.31
C GLY A 205 -0.02 26.16 0.96
N PHE A 206 -1.18 25.59 1.26
CA PHE A 206 -1.33 24.65 2.37
C PHE A 206 -1.07 23.25 1.89
N THR A 207 -0.09 22.56 2.47
CA THR A 207 0.24 21.20 2.10
C THR A 207 0.14 20.26 3.28
N GLY A 208 -0.25 19.02 3.00
CA GLY A 208 -0.05 17.90 3.90
C GLY A 208 1.45 17.67 4.14
N ARG A 209 1.77 16.71 4.98
CA ARG A 209 3.15 16.38 5.33
C ARG A 209 3.66 15.19 4.56
N SER A 210 4.86 15.31 4.02
CA SER A 210 5.59 14.17 3.47
C SER A 210 5.80 13.09 4.55
N LYS A 211 5.74 11.82 4.15
CA LYS A 211 6.12 10.68 5.01
C LYS A 211 7.57 10.76 5.50
N TYR A 212 8.42 11.51 4.79
CA TYR A 212 9.84 11.65 5.13
C TYR A 212 10.14 12.71 6.18
N ILE A 213 9.25 13.67 6.44
CA ILE A 213 9.52 14.80 7.33
C ILE A 213 10.07 14.36 8.69
N ARG A 214 9.42 13.41 9.34
CA ARG A 214 9.87 12.90 10.63
C ARG A 214 10.93 11.82 10.49
N ALA A 215 10.91 11.09 9.37
CA ALA A 215 11.79 9.96 9.11
C ALA A 215 13.17 10.38 8.56
N MET A 216 13.37 11.65 8.20
CA MET A 216 14.58 12.12 7.52
C MET A 216 15.85 11.84 8.32
N TYR A 217 15.86 12.18 9.62
CA TYR A 217 17.03 11.96 10.47
C TYR A 217 17.33 10.47 10.70
N PRO A 218 16.39 9.60 11.09
CA PRO A 218 16.66 8.17 11.18
C PRO A 218 17.04 7.53 9.83
N LEU A 219 16.50 7.99 8.70
CA LEU A 219 16.94 7.55 7.38
C LEU A 219 18.41 7.93 7.10
N ALA A 220 18.81 9.17 7.39
CA ALA A 220 20.21 9.57 7.29
C ALA A 220 21.12 8.75 8.22
N SER A 221 20.67 8.43 9.43
CA SER A 221 21.38 7.58 10.38
C SER A 221 21.55 6.15 9.86
N TYR A 222 20.55 5.61 9.17
CA TYR A 222 20.65 4.31 8.51
C TYR A 222 21.76 4.26 7.46
N VAL A 223 21.87 5.28 6.61
CA VAL A 223 22.94 5.37 5.60
C VAL A 223 24.32 5.51 6.27
N ARG A 224 24.44 6.36 7.30
CA ARG A 224 25.69 6.48 8.09
C ARG A 224 26.10 5.15 8.71
N MET A 225 25.17 4.41 9.28
CA MET A 225 25.42 3.07 9.82
C MET A 225 25.88 2.09 8.73
N MET A 226 25.25 2.08 7.54
CA MET A 226 25.69 1.24 6.42
C MET A 226 27.12 1.55 6.00
N VAL A 227 27.51 2.81 5.95
CA VAL A 227 28.87 3.24 5.63
C VAL A 227 29.82 2.79 6.74
N ALA A 228 29.46 2.96 8.02
CA ALA A 228 30.28 2.50 9.15
C ALA A 228 30.48 0.98 9.10
N ASN A 229 29.43 0.20 8.88
CA ASN A 229 29.52 -1.25 8.73
C ASN A 229 30.42 -1.66 7.57
N ASN A 230 30.32 -0.99 6.44
CA ASN A 230 31.19 -1.24 5.30
C ASN A 230 32.67 -0.91 5.61
N MET A 231 32.92 0.20 6.32
CA MET A 231 34.27 0.52 6.81
C MET A 231 34.82 -0.52 7.77
N VAL A 232 33.99 -1.02 8.68
CA VAL A 232 34.35 -2.10 9.60
C VAL A 232 34.67 -3.38 8.82
N ALA A 233 33.81 -3.78 7.87
CA ALA A 233 34.04 -4.95 7.04
C ALA A 233 35.35 -4.85 6.23
N GLN A 234 35.67 -3.68 5.70
CA GLN A 234 36.95 -3.44 5.03
C GLN A 234 38.18 -3.53 5.96
N LYS A 235 38.01 -3.20 7.25
CA LYS A 235 39.09 -3.23 8.25
C LYS A 235 39.20 -4.56 9.01
N LEU A 236 38.23 -5.46 8.87
CA LEU A 236 38.27 -6.79 9.51
C LEU A 236 39.49 -7.64 9.10
N GLY A 237 40.12 -7.34 7.99
CA GLY A 237 41.37 -7.98 7.55
C GLY A 237 42.65 -7.19 7.88
N LEU A 238 42.55 -6.14 8.71
CA LEU A 238 43.71 -5.31 9.00
C LEU A 238 44.62 -6.01 10.01
N LEU A 239 45.84 -6.37 9.59
CA LEU A 239 46.87 -6.93 10.45
C LEU A 239 47.63 -5.81 11.14
N ILE A 240 47.66 -5.81 12.46
CA ILE A 240 48.43 -4.88 13.26
C ILE A 240 49.74 -5.53 13.62
N ALA A 241 50.86 -5.04 13.07
CA ALA A 241 52.21 -5.49 13.44
C ALA A 241 52.74 -4.65 14.60
N LYS A 242 53.04 -5.29 15.72
CA LYS A 242 53.73 -4.69 16.83
C LYS A 242 55.22 -4.92 16.62
N LEU A 243 55.98 -3.84 16.39
CA LEU A 243 57.42 -3.87 16.23
C LEU A 243 58.07 -3.51 17.56
N LYS A 244 58.96 -4.37 18.04
CA LYS A 244 59.72 -4.12 19.26
C LYS A 244 60.98 -3.28 18.92
N PRO A 245 61.16 -2.10 19.49
CA PRO A 245 62.39 -1.33 19.25
C PRO A 245 63.56 -2.00 19.90
N GLN A 246 64.51 -2.51 19.13
CA GLN A 246 65.84 -2.92 19.63
C GLN A 246 66.88 -1.83 19.31
N GLY A 247 67.69 -1.55 20.34
CA GLY A 247 68.54 -0.35 20.40
C GLY A 247 69.67 -0.22 19.40
N SER A 248 69.90 0.97 19.07
CA SER A 248 71.06 1.86 18.87
C SER A 248 71.95 1.79 17.63
N ILE A 249 72.05 0.78 16.77
CA ILE A 249 72.91 0.83 15.59
C ILE A 249 72.15 0.59 14.26
N VAL A 250 70.94 0.18 14.37
CA VAL A 250 70.09 -0.24 13.21
C VAL A 250 69.13 0.84 12.73
N ASP A 251 69.06 1.99 13.38
CA ASP A 251 67.98 2.96 13.16
C ASP A 251 67.88 3.46 11.70
N ARG A 252 68.99 3.66 11.00
CA ARG A 252 68.96 4.12 9.60
C ARG A 252 68.57 3.03 8.56
N VAL A 253 68.98 1.79 8.85
CA VAL A 253 68.58 0.65 7.99
C VAL A 253 67.15 0.26 8.29
N VAL A 254 66.72 0.38 9.53
CA VAL A 254 65.34 0.15 10.00
C VAL A 254 64.40 1.21 9.37
N GLU A 255 64.77 2.48 9.31
CA GLU A 255 63.95 3.51 8.65
C GLU A 255 63.69 3.22 7.16
N ALA A 256 64.73 2.79 6.42
CA ALA A 256 64.58 2.42 5.03
C ALA A 256 63.75 1.11 4.85
N LEU A 257 63.87 0.16 5.77
CA LEU A 257 63.03 -1.03 5.79
C LEU A 257 61.61 -0.73 6.25
N TRP A 258 61.44 0.24 7.16
CA TRP A 258 60.14 0.76 7.59
C TRP A 258 59.34 1.35 6.41
N ALA A 259 59.95 2.18 5.62
CA ALA A 259 59.28 2.75 4.43
C ALA A 259 58.83 1.66 3.46
N ARG A 260 59.65 0.61 3.25
CA ARG A 260 59.29 -0.56 2.42
C ARG A 260 58.22 -1.45 3.08
N LYS A 261 58.25 -1.69 4.41
CA LYS A 261 57.23 -2.43 5.12
C LYS A 261 55.89 -1.67 5.14
N LEU A 262 55.92 -0.35 5.38
CA LEU A 262 54.72 0.52 5.32
C LEU A 262 54.08 0.53 3.95
N GLN A 263 54.87 0.50 2.89
CA GLN A 263 54.39 0.40 1.54
C GLN A 263 53.74 -0.97 1.23
N LYS A 264 54.30 -2.05 1.76
CA LYS A 264 53.68 -3.41 1.72
C LYS A 264 52.38 -3.50 2.53
N PHE A 265 52.33 -2.85 3.71
CA PHE A 265 51.10 -2.75 4.50
C PHE A 265 50.00 -1.92 3.80
N LYS A 266 50.35 -0.86 3.10
CA LYS A 266 49.41 -0.08 2.29
C LYS A 266 48.86 -0.86 1.09
N SER A 267 49.66 -1.77 0.53
CA SER A 267 49.27 -2.63 -0.58
C SER A 267 48.64 -3.98 -0.15
N GLY A 268 48.65 -4.25 1.15
CA GLY A 268 48.11 -5.49 1.75
C GLY A 268 46.58 -5.50 1.65
N SER A 269 46.05 -6.19 0.66
CA SER A 269 44.67 -6.64 0.65
C SER A 269 44.55 -7.97 1.36
N THR A 270 43.35 -8.38 1.69
CA THR A 270 42.94 -9.56 2.50
C THR A 270 43.59 -10.89 2.09
N TYR A 271 44.37 -10.93 1.01
CA TYR A 271 44.99 -12.16 0.45
C TYR A 271 46.53 -12.15 0.44
N ASN A 272 47.21 -11.12 1.00
CA ASN A 272 48.66 -11.05 0.96
C ASN A 272 49.29 -11.63 2.24
N THR A 273 50.12 -12.63 2.08
CA THR A 273 50.94 -13.20 3.14
C THR A 273 52.03 -12.22 3.52
N ILE A 274 52.08 -11.80 4.77
CA ILE A 274 53.13 -10.91 5.31
C ILE A 274 54.13 -11.79 6.08
N SER A 275 55.37 -11.78 5.67
CA SER A 275 56.46 -12.42 6.42
C SER A 275 56.90 -11.52 7.57
N ILE A 276 56.85 -12.04 8.76
CA ILE A 276 57.26 -11.38 10.02
C ILE A 276 58.45 -12.09 10.63
N ASP A 277 59.24 -11.38 11.40
CA ASP A 277 60.37 -11.94 12.15
C ASP A 277 59.89 -12.59 13.46
N ILE A 278 60.67 -13.47 14.04
CA ILE A 278 60.33 -14.30 15.24
C ILE A 278 59.91 -13.47 16.44
N GLU A 279 60.43 -12.23 16.56
CA GLU A 279 60.09 -11.30 17.64
C GLU A 279 58.94 -10.33 17.34
N GLU A 280 58.38 -10.36 16.16
CA GLU A 280 57.24 -9.52 15.74
C GLU A 280 55.93 -10.25 16.00
N ALA A 281 55.02 -9.64 16.73
CA ALA A 281 53.66 -10.17 16.94
C ALA A 281 52.67 -9.51 15.99
N ILE A 282 51.89 -10.32 15.31
CA ILE A 282 50.73 -9.87 14.51
C ILE A 282 49.46 -10.14 15.31
N GLU A 283 48.76 -9.09 15.64
CA GLU A 283 47.41 -9.21 16.21
C GLU A 283 46.37 -8.89 15.17
N THR A 284 45.38 -9.75 15.02
CA THR A 284 44.18 -9.44 14.29
C THR A 284 43.24 -8.65 15.18
N LEU A 285 42.66 -7.60 14.66
CA LEU A 285 41.61 -6.86 15.36
C LEU A 285 40.42 -7.81 15.57
N ASN A 286 40.28 -8.33 16.77
CA ASN A 286 39.19 -9.26 17.09
C ASN A 286 37.92 -8.47 17.38
N MET A 287 36.98 -8.49 16.45
CA MET A 287 35.70 -7.81 16.55
C MET A 287 34.55 -8.80 16.85
N MET A 288 34.76 -9.78 17.71
CA MET A 288 33.81 -10.86 17.99
C MET A 288 32.41 -10.42 18.41
N ASN A 289 32.20 -9.17 18.79
CA ASN A 289 30.87 -8.63 19.17
C ASN A 289 30.29 -7.61 18.17
N VAL A 290 30.94 -7.37 17.02
CA VAL A 290 30.51 -6.33 16.09
C VAL A 290 29.24 -6.72 15.35
N ASP A 291 29.07 -8.00 15.03
CA ASP A 291 27.90 -8.49 14.32
C ASP A 291 26.62 -8.32 15.14
N GLY A 292 26.67 -8.65 16.42
CA GLY A 292 25.53 -8.46 17.34
C GLY A 292 25.19 -6.99 17.56
N ALA A 293 26.20 -6.14 17.74
CA ALA A 293 26.01 -4.69 17.88
C ALA A 293 25.49 -4.04 16.59
N GLY A 294 26.02 -4.48 15.44
CA GLY A 294 25.58 -4.00 14.13
C GLY A 294 24.12 -4.36 13.83
N LYS A 295 23.71 -5.60 14.13
CA LYS A 295 22.32 -6.04 13.99
C LYS A 295 21.39 -5.26 14.91
N PHE A 296 21.72 -5.15 16.19
CA PHE A 296 20.94 -4.39 17.17
C PHE A 296 20.77 -2.92 16.77
N ALA A 297 21.83 -2.26 16.32
CA ALA A 297 21.76 -0.88 15.84
C ALA A 297 20.87 -0.75 14.61
N ARG A 298 20.96 -1.69 13.65
CA ARG A 298 20.11 -1.71 12.46
C ARG A 298 18.64 -1.87 12.81
N ASP A 299 18.31 -2.81 13.67
CA ASP A 299 16.93 -3.11 14.05
C ASP A 299 16.30 -1.92 14.79
N ASN A 300 17.05 -1.27 15.69
CA ASN A 300 16.59 -0.05 16.36
C ASN A 300 16.36 1.10 15.38
N ILE A 301 17.27 1.34 14.44
CA ILE A 301 17.09 2.41 13.44
C ILE A 301 15.88 2.10 12.53
N ILE A 302 15.63 0.85 12.17
CA ILE A 302 14.43 0.47 11.40
C ILE A 302 13.15 0.75 12.19
N GLN A 303 13.14 0.47 13.50
CA GLN A 303 12.01 0.81 14.38
C GLN A 303 11.82 2.31 14.50
N ASP A 304 12.89 3.09 14.60
CA ASP A 304 12.85 4.55 14.63
C ASP A 304 12.28 5.12 13.32
N ILE A 305 12.71 4.58 12.17
CA ILE A 305 12.18 4.95 10.87
C ILE A 305 10.68 4.65 10.79
N ALA A 306 10.27 3.46 11.23
CA ALA A 306 8.88 3.04 11.21
C ALA A 306 7.99 3.93 12.09
N SER A 307 8.42 4.21 13.31
CA SER A 307 7.75 5.11 14.23
C SER A 307 7.63 6.51 13.66
N ALA A 308 8.71 7.03 13.08
CA ALA A 308 8.73 8.35 12.46
C ALA A 308 7.82 8.45 11.22
N ALA A 309 7.75 7.38 10.43
CA ALA A 309 6.87 7.29 9.26
C ALA A 309 5.41 6.94 9.63
N GLY A 310 5.11 6.66 10.91
CA GLY A 310 3.80 6.28 11.39
C GLY A 310 3.29 4.96 10.81
N MET A 311 4.16 3.95 10.70
CA MET A 311 3.82 2.67 10.11
C MET A 311 4.41 1.49 10.93
N PRO A 312 3.83 0.28 10.84
CA PRO A 312 4.42 -0.90 11.47
C PRO A 312 5.82 -1.20 10.92
N ALA A 313 6.79 -1.49 11.82
CA ALA A 313 8.17 -1.77 11.45
C ALA A 313 8.32 -2.97 10.51
N LEU A 314 7.42 -3.94 10.63
CA LEU A 314 7.34 -5.11 9.75
C LEU A 314 7.17 -4.77 8.27
N LEU A 315 6.54 -3.64 7.95
CA LEU A 315 6.40 -3.18 6.55
C LEU A 315 7.73 -2.68 5.96
N ILE A 316 8.68 -2.30 6.80
CA ILE A 316 10.01 -1.83 6.39
C ILE A 316 11.01 -3.00 6.33
N SER A 317 10.95 -3.95 7.28
CA SER A 317 11.81 -5.14 7.27
C SER A 317 11.43 -6.08 6.13
N GLN A 318 12.41 -6.58 5.38
CA GLN A 318 12.16 -7.42 4.20
C GLN A 318 11.71 -8.84 4.53
N ASP A 319 12.10 -9.33 5.71
CA ASP A 319 11.97 -10.74 6.07
C ASP A 319 10.51 -11.20 6.19
N THR A 320 9.61 -10.30 6.59
CA THR A 320 8.20 -10.62 6.87
C THR A 320 7.30 -10.69 5.64
N LEU A 321 7.64 -10.00 4.54
CA LEU A 321 6.81 -10.04 3.32
C LEU A 321 7.09 -11.27 2.46
N ALA A 322 8.24 -11.92 2.63
CA ALA A 322 8.63 -13.11 1.90
C ALA A 322 8.05 -14.40 2.51
N GLU A 323 7.84 -14.42 3.82
CA GLU A 323 7.34 -15.60 4.56
C GLU A 323 5.81 -15.66 4.62
N GLY A 324 5.11 -14.58 4.22
CA GLY A 324 3.66 -14.43 4.41
C GLY A 324 3.33 -14.10 5.86
N PHE A 325 2.12 -13.60 6.08
CA PHE A 325 1.62 -13.40 7.43
C PHE A 325 1.19 -14.74 7.99
N ALA A 326 1.79 -15.19 9.09
CA ALA A 326 1.27 -16.33 9.83
C ALA A 326 -0.17 -16.00 10.27
N ASP A 327 -1.09 -16.87 9.89
CA ASP A 327 -2.52 -16.68 10.14
C ASP A 327 -2.79 -16.40 11.61
N GLY A 328 -3.54 -15.33 11.89
CA GLY A 328 -3.97 -14.98 13.24
C GLY A 328 -2.92 -14.35 14.15
N SER A 329 -1.72 -14.03 13.65
CA SER A 329 -0.70 -13.35 14.45
C SER A 329 -1.15 -11.92 14.82
N GLU A 330 -0.74 -11.43 15.99
CA GLU A 330 -0.96 -10.04 16.42
C GLU A 330 -0.38 -9.05 15.42
N ASP A 331 0.71 -9.41 14.76
CA ASP A 331 1.37 -8.62 13.74
C ASP A 331 0.49 -8.49 12.48
N ALA A 332 -0.14 -9.57 12.03
CA ALA A 332 -1.06 -9.55 10.91
C ALA A 332 -2.27 -8.64 11.18
N LYS A 333 -2.82 -8.68 12.39
CA LYS A 333 -3.92 -7.80 12.81
C LYS A 333 -3.49 -6.33 12.83
N THR A 334 -2.30 -6.05 13.35
CA THR A 334 -1.75 -4.69 13.40
C THR A 334 -1.55 -4.11 12.00
N ILE A 335 -0.99 -4.90 11.08
CA ILE A 335 -0.81 -4.48 9.70
C ILE A 335 -2.16 -4.32 9.01
N SER A 336 -3.10 -5.25 9.20
CA SER A 336 -4.44 -5.14 8.62
C SER A 336 -5.13 -3.85 9.05
N SER A 337 -5.15 -3.56 10.36
CA SER A 337 -5.73 -2.34 10.90
C SER A 337 -5.07 -1.07 10.33
N TYR A 338 -3.74 -1.07 10.21
CA TYR A 338 -3.02 0.04 9.58
C TYR A 338 -3.41 0.24 8.11
N ILE A 339 -3.50 -0.85 7.34
CA ILE A 339 -3.86 -0.77 5.92
C ILE A 339 -5.33 -0.40 5.72
N GLU A 340 -6.23 -0.84 6.59
CA GLU A 340 -7.65 -0.42 6.57
C GLU A 340 -7.77 1.09 6.84
N ALA A 341 -7.07 1.62 7.83
CA ALA A 341 -7.00 3.05 8.08
C ALA A 341 -6.40 3.81 6.89
N TYR A 342 -5.37 3.25 6.26
CA TYR A 342 -4.76 3.82 5.07
C TYR A 342 -5.72 3.86 3.87
N ARG A 343 -6.51 2.80 3.64
CA ARG A 343 -7.57 2.73 2.62
C ARG A 343 -8.65 3.79 2.87
N ALA A 344 -9.08 3.94 4.12
CA ALA A 344 -10.08 4.93 4.50
C ALA A 344 -9.63 6.38 4.20
N GLN A 345 -8.35 6.68 4.38
CA GLN A 345 -7.80 8.00 4.01
C GLN A 345 -7.87 8.28 2.50
N GLN A 346 -7.86 7.25 1.67
CA GLN A 346 -7.89 7.39 0.21
C GLN A 346 -9.31 7.34 -0.38
N GLU A 347 -10.33 7.13 0.45
CA GLU A 347 -11.73 7.04 0.03
C GLU A 347 -12.21 8.21 -0.85
N PRO A 348 -11.85 9.49 -0.57
CA PRO A 348 -12.24 10.60 -1.44
C PRO A 348 -11.75 10.47 -2.89
N LEU A 349 -10.53 9.91 -3.06
CA LEU A 349 -9.96 9.69 -4.38
C LEU A 349 -10.71 8.56 -5.13
N PHE A 350 -11.02 7.47 -4.43
CA PHE A 350 -11.84 6.39 -5.00
C PHE A 350 -13.23 6.87 -5.36
N THR A 351 -13.88 7.63 -4.50
CA THR A 351 -15.22 8.21 -4.75
C THR A 351 -15.22 9.10 -5.99
N PHE A 352 -14.16 9.88 -6.20
CA PHE A 352 -14.00 10.70 -7.40
C PHE A 352 -13.96 9.84 -8.67
N PHE A 353 -13.11 8.80 -8.70
CA PHE A 353 -13.01 7.89 -9.84
C PHE A 353 -14.28 7.05 -10.04
N ASP A 354 -14.89 6.57 -8.97
CA ASP A 354 -16.17 5.84 -9.01
C ASP A 354 -17.28 6.70 -9.67
N GLY A 355 -17.30 7.99 -9.33
CA GLY A 355 -18.25 8.93 -9.96
C GLY A 355 -18.06 9.07 -11.46
N ILE A 356 -16.80 9.10 -11.91
CA ILE A 356 -16.47 9.18 -13.34
C ILE A 356 -16.84 7.87 -14.04
N VAL A 357 -16.42 6.75 -13.47
CA VAL A 357 -16.65 5.42 -14.05
C VAL A 357 -18.14 5.10 -14.14
N ARG A 358 -18.93 5.40 -13.10
CA ARG A 358 -20.39 5.20 -13.13
C ARG A 358 -21.07 6.01 -14.24
N ARG A 359 -20.70 7.29 -14.44
CA ARG A 359 -21.23 8.12 -15.54
C ARG A 359 -20.92 7.55 -16.91
N ARG A 360 -19.71 7.01 -17.09
CA ARG A 360 -19.28 6.44 -18.37
C ARG A 360 -19.87 5.06 -18.62
N ALA A 361 -19.86 4.19 -17.61
CA ALA A 361 -20.35 2.82 -17.71
C ALA A 361 -21.88 2.74 -17.83
N TRP A 362 -22.59 3.54 -17.03
CA TRP A 362 -24.07 3.51 -16.95
C TRP A 362 -24.71 4.67 -17.70
N ASN A 363 -24.22 4.94 -18.89
CA ASN A 363 -24.71 6.01 -19.75
C ASN A 363 -26.10 5.72 -20.35
N GLN A 364 -26.63 6.69 -21.08
CA GLN A 364 -27.97 6.57 -21.66
C GLN A 364 -28.10 5.42 -22.67
N ASP A 365 -27.02 5.07 -23.37
CA ASP A 365 -27.04 3.95 -24.33
C ASP A 365 -27.06 2.60 -23.60
N PHE A 366 -26.30 2.49 -22.50
CA PHE A 366 -26.37 1.34 -21.59
C PHE A 366 -27.79 1.17 -21.02
N TYR A 367 -28.41 2.25 -20.52
CA TYR A 367 -29.80 2.21 -20.07
C TYR A 367 -30.75 1.72 -21.14
N ARG A 368 -30.64 2.22 -22.37
CA ARG A 368 -31.49 1.79 -23.49
C ARG A 368 -31.32 0.31 -23.83
N ALA A 369 -30.08 -0.20 -23.70
CA ALA A 369 -29.78 -1.61 -23.90
C ALA A 369 -30.42 -2.46 -22.79
N MET A 370 -30.25 -2.04 -21.52
CA MET A 370 -30.82 -2.73 -20.37
C MET A 370 -32.35 -2.70 -20.35
N LYS A 371 -32.98 -1.60 -20.75
CA LYS A 371 -34.44 -1.50 -20.86
C LYS A 371 -35.03 -2.47 -21.88
N ARG A 372 -34.29 -2.77 -22.95
CA ARG A 372 -34.66 -3.79 -23.93
C ARG A 372 -34.47 -5.22 -23.41
N LYS A 373 -33.40 -5.46 -22.65
CA LYS A 373 -33.06 -6.79 -22.13
C LYS A 373 -33.88 -7.17 -20.89
N TYR A 374 -34.16 -6.21 -20.02
CA TYR A 374 -34.85 -6.39 -18.73
C TYR A 374 -36.07 -5.45 -18.56
N PRO A 375 -37.09 -5.57 -19.40
CA PRO A 375 -38.24 -4.66 -19.33
C PRO A 375 -39.04 -4.78 -18.05
N SER A 376 -39.06 -5.94 -17.41
CA SER A 376 -39.72 -6.16 -16.12
C SER A 376 -38.99 -5.51 -14.94
N VAL A 377 -37.67 -5.43 -14.98
CA VAL A 377 -36.85 -4.84 -13.89
C VAL A 377 -36.85 -3.31 -14.00
N ILE A 378 -36.67 -2.78 -15.21
CA ILE A 378 -36.59 -1.32 -15.45
C ILE A 378 -37.96 -0.68 -15.56
N GLY A 379 -38.94 -1.38 -16.17
CA GLY A 379 -40.30 -0.91 -16.28
C GLY A 379 -40.43 0.40 -17.07
N GLY A 380 -41.30 1.27 -16.56
CA GLY A 380 -41.56 2.61 -17.16
C GLY A 380 -40.63 3.71 -16.64
N ARG A 381 -39.65 3.39 -15.77
CA ARG A 381 -38.77 4.37 -15.12
C ARG A 381 -37.89 5.10 -16.16
N SER A 382 -37.58 6.35 -15.87
CA SER A 382 -36.68 7.18 -16.68
C SER A 382 -35.21 6.81 -16.46
N TYR A 383 -34.34 7.26 -17.35
CA TYR A 383 -32.90 7.11 -17.18
C TYR A 383 -32.39 7.71 -15.86
N ALA A 384 -32.85 8.92 -15.54
CA ALA A 384 -32.42 9.62 -14.33
C ALA A 384 -32.79 8.86 -13.04
N GLU A 385 -34.00 8.31 -12.98
CA GLU A 385 -34.47 7.50 -11.85
C GLU A 385 -33.65 6.22 -11.69
N CYS A 386 -33.46 5.48 -12.80
CA CYS A 386 -32.64 4.26 -12.75
C CYS A 386 -31.18 4.55 -12.43
N TYR A 387 -30.59 5.59 -13.01
CA TYR A 387 -29.21 5.96 -12.71
C TYR A 387 -29.02 6.34 -11.23
N GLN A 388 -29.95 7.11 -10.66
CA GLN A 388 -29.91 7.46 -9.25
C GLN A 388 -30.01 6.21 -8.37
N GLU A 389 -30.96 5.32 -8.64
CA GLU A 389 -31.14 4.05 -7.93
C GLU A 389 -29.87 3.17 -7.99
N TRP A 390 -29.26 3.04 -9.16
CA TRP A 390 -28.01 2.29 -9.34
C TRP A 390 -26.84 2.93 -8.57
N CYS A 391 -26.79 4.27 -8.53
CA CYS A 391 -25.79 5.00 -7.76
C CYS A 391 -25.97 4.83 -6.24
N ASP A 392 -27.23 4.85 -5.78
CA ASP A 392 -27.56 4.71 -4.37
C ASP A 392 -27.32 3.26 -3.88
N GLY A 393 -27.58 2.27 -4.75
CA GLY A 393 -27.32 0.85 -4.49
C GLY A 393 -25.88 0.41 -4.69
N PHE A 394 -24.99 1.30 -5.16
CA PHE A 394 -23.59 0.97 -5.41
C PHE A 394 -22.79 0.85 -4.13
N LYS A 395 -22.10 -0.28 -3.97
CA LYS A 395 -21.19 -0.55 -2.86
C LYS A 395 -19.87 -1.10 -3.39
N ALA A 396 -18.78 -0.49 -2.96
CA ALA A 396 -17.42 -0.95 -3.27
C ALA A 396 -16.71 -1.30 -1.98
N GLN A 397 -16.37 -2.57 -1.78
CA GLN A 397 -15.79 -3.06 -0.54
C GLN A 397 -14.40 -3.64 -0.79
N TRP A 398 -13.50 -3.42 0.14
CA TRP A 398 -12.19 -4.03 0.11
C TRP A 398 -12.26 -5.47 0.65
N PRO A 399 -11.60 -6.42 -0.03
CA PRO A 399 -11.45 -7.76 0.52
C PRO A 399 -10.61 -7.71 1.79
N SER A 400 -10.90 -8.59 2.74
CA SER A 400 -10.12 -8.73 3.97
C SER A 400 -8.65 -9.00 3.66
N LEU A 401 -7.76 -8.36 4.40
CA LEU A 401 -6.30 -8.56 4.27
C LEU A 401 -5.83 -9.79 5.06
N VAL A 402 -6.47 -10.07 6.17
CA VAL A 402 -6.22 -11.28 6.95
C VAL A 402 -7.03 -12.39 6.27
N GLN A 403 -6.35 -13.24 5.52
CA GLN A 403 -6.93 -14.54 5.18
C GLN A 403 -6.97 -15.32 6.47
N GLN A 404 -8.18 -15.58 6.97
CA GLN A 404 -8.33 -16.63 7.96
C GLN A 404 -7.79 -17.91 7.34
N SER A 405 -6.99 -18.65 8.10
CA SER A 405 -6.59 -20.00 7.67
C SER A 405 -7.83 -20.74 7.22
N ASP A 406 -7.76 -21.46 6.10
CA ASP A 406 -8.88 -22.29 5.66
C ASP A 406 -9.39 -23.17 6.78
N LYS A 407 -8.51 -23.54 7.71
CA LYS A 407 -8.82 -24.30 8.91
C LYS A 407 -9.62 -23.48 9.93
N ASP A 408 -9.21 -22.24 10.23
CA ASP A 408 -9.90 -21.37 11.19
C ASP A 408 -11.27 -20.92 10.63
N GLU A 409 -11.34 -20.72 9.32
CA GLU A 409 -12.59 -20.39 8.63
C GLU A 409 -13.53 -21.58 8.64
N LEU A 410 -13.02 -22.78 8.36
CA LEU A 410 -13.78 -24.02 8.44
C LEU A 410 -14.26 -24.28 9.87
N GLU A 411 -13.40 -24.11 10.88
CA GLU A 411 -13.79 -24.21 12.30
C GLU A 411 -14.83 -23.14 12.67
N GLY A 412 -14.71 -21.93 12.14
CA GLY A 412 -15.69 -20.86 12.32
C GLY A 412 -17.05 -21.20 11.70
N GLN A 413 -17.03 -21.72 10.48
CA GLN A 413 -18.24 -22.20 9.78
C GLN A 413 -18.86 -23.40 10.52
N GLN A 414 -18.05 -24.34 10.98
CA GLN A 414 -18.51 -25.47 11.76
C GLN A 414 -19.19 -25.04 13.07
N ARG A 415 -18.62 -24.09 13.81
CA ARG A 415 -19.22 -23.54 15.03
C ARG A 415 -20.56 -22.83 14.76
N ARG A 416 -20.64 -22.09 13.63
CA ARG A 416 -21.90 -21.45 13.20
C ARG A 416 -22.94 -22.50 12.84
N PHE A 417 -22.57 -23.53 12.09
CA PHE A 417 -23.43 -24.67 11.75
C PHE A 417 -23.97 -25.35 13.00
N ASP A 418 -23.08 -25.71 13.94
CA ASP A 418 -23.48 -26.33 15.22
C ASP A 418 -24.44 -25.44 16.02
N SER A 419 -24.26 -24.12 15.97
CA SER A 419 -25.14 -23.16 16.62
C SER A 419 -26.52 -23.10 15.96
N VAL A 420 -26.58 -23.13 14.61
CA VAL A 420 -27.84 -23.18 13.85
C VAL A 420 -28.59 -24.50 14.13
N VAL A 421 -27.89 -25.63 14.12
CA VAL A 421 -28.45 -26.93 14.42
C VAL A 421 -29.03 -26.98 15.83
N LYS A 422 -28.28 -26.54 16.85
CA LYS A 422 -28.76 -26.46 18.23
C LYS A 422 -29.97 -25.54 18.38
N LEU A 423 -29.97 -24.42 17.66
CA LEU A 423 -31.12 -23.50 17.69
C LEU A 423 -32.35 -24.14 17.04
N LEU A 424 -32.18 -24.86 15.93
CA LEU A 424 -33.24 -25.63 15.29
C LEU A 424 -33.80 -26.72 16.21
N GLU A 425 -32.96 -27.47 16.94
CA GLU A 425 -33.38 -28.48 17.89
C GLU A 425 -34.24 -27.88 19.01
N VAL A 426 -33.76 -26.77 19.61
CA VAL A 426 -34.44 -26.12 20.72
C VAL A 426 -35.75 -25.45 20.28
N MET A 427 -35.69 -24.63 19.23
CA MET A 427 -36.85 -23.86 18.77
C MET A 427 -37.83 -24.70 17.98
N GLY A 428 -37.35 -25.71 17.22
CA GLY A 428 -38.22 -26.67 16.52
C GLY A 428 -39.10 -27.50 17.47
N ALA A 429 -38.56 -27.83 18.65
CA ALA A 429 -39.34 -28.51 19.69
C ALA A 429 -40.34 -27.59 20.39
N MET A 430 -40.07 -26.28 20.46
CA MET A 430 -40.93 -25.29 21.12
C MET A 430 -42.01 -24.70 20.22
N THR A 431 -41.86 -24.77 18.89
CA THR A 431 -42.75 -24.13 17.92
C THR A 431 -43.79 -25.09 17.45
N ALA A 432 -45.04 -24.94 17.95
CA ALA A 432 -46.17 -25.79 17.59
C ALA A 432 -46.87 -25.38 16.29
N ASP A 433 -46.69 -24.12 15.86
CA ASP A 433 -47.31 -23.55 14.68
C ASP A 433 -46.52 -23.93 13.39
N PRO A 434 -47.16 -24.54 12.37
CA PRO A 434 -46.48 -24.97 11.14
C PRO A 434 -45.85 -23.83 10.34
N ASP A 435 -46.48 -22.66 10.28
CA ASP A 435 -45.98 -21.50 9.51
C ASP A 435 -44.73 -20.95 10.15
N SER A 436 -44.71 -20.81 11.45
CA SER A 436 -43.54 -20.37 12.22
C SER A 436 -42.36 -21.37 12.11
N ARG A 437 -42.69 -22.67 12.05
CA ARG A 437 -41.68 -23.72 11.83
C ARG A 437 -41.11 -23.68 10.42
N ALA A 438 -41.92 -23.44 9.40
CA ALA A 438 -41.47 -23.30 8.02
C ALA A 438 -40.53 -22.10 7.85
N GLN A 439 -40.83 -20.97 8.49
CA GLN A 439 -39.95 -19.79 8.50
C GLN A 439 -38.61 -20.08 9.19
N LEU A 440 -38.61 -20.79 10.29
CA LEU A 440 -37.40 -21.18 11.02
C LEU A 440 -36.49 -22.10 10.16
N ILE A 441 -37.11 -23.06 9.47
CA ILE A 441 -36.39 -24.00 8.59
C ILE A 441 -35.83 -23.26 7.38
N SER A 442 -36.60 -22.35 6.77
CA SER A 442 -36.10 -21.52 5.67
C SER A 442 -34.93 -20.67 6.11
N TRP A 443 -35.05 -19.97 7.26
CA TRP A 443 -33.94 -19.16 7.81
C TRP A 443 -32.68 -19.99 8.09
N ALA A 444 -32.86 -21.21 8.61
CA ALA A 444 -31.74 -22.09 8.90
C ALA A 444 -31.07 -22.60 7.62
N ALA A 445 -31.84 -22.97 6.60
CA ALA A 445 -31.35 -23.40 5.31
C ALA A 445 -30.53 -22.27 4.63
N ASP A 446 -31.02 -21.02 4.68
CA ASP A 446 -30.32 -19.86 4.15
C ASP A 446 -28.97 -19.61 4.86
N ASN A 447 -28.95 -19.74 6.20
CA ASN A 447 -27.73 -19.60 6.99
C ASN A 447 -26.73 -20.74 6.76
N ILE A 448 -27.19 -21.96 6.52
CA ILE A 448 -26.33 -23.10 6.16
C ILE A 448 -25.78 -22.92 4.76
N ASN A 449 -26.60 -22.50 3.80
CA ASN A 449 -26.20 -22.25 2.41
C ASN A 449 -25.25 -21.07 2.25
N ALA A 450 -25.24 -20.14 3.21
CA ALA A 450 -24.26 -19.05 3.25
C ALA A 450 -22.83 -19.54 3.64
N GLN A 451 -22.66 -20.83 3.98
CA GLN A 451 -21.39 -21.42 4.40
C GLN A 451 -20.77 -22.24 3.24
N ASP A 452 -20.29 -21.54 2.24
CA ASP A 452 -19.84 -22.05 0.94
C ASP A 452 -18.64 -23.03 1.00
N LYS A 453 -17.84 -22.99 2.07
CA LYS A 453 -16.67 -23.88 2.24
C LYS A 453 -17.00 -25.22 2.93
N MET A 454 -18.16 -25.34 3.59
CA MET A 454 -18.54 -26.60 4.25
C MET A 454 -19.25 -27.56 3.29
N PHE A 455 -20.07 -27.05 2.39
CA PHE A 455 -20.90 -27.86 1.52
C PHE A 455 -20.71 -27.44 0.05
N ALA A 456 -20.41 -28.42 -0.80
CA ALA A 456 -20.20 -28.18 -2.23
C ALA A 456 -21.51 -27.90 -3.02
N ALA A 457 -22.65 -28.20 -2.42
CA ALA A 457 -23.96 -27.98 -3.02
C ALA A 457 -24.93 -27.37 -1.98
N PRO A 458 -25.80 -26.43 -2.40
CA PRO A 458 -26.77 -25.84 -1.48
C PRO A 458 -27.80 -26.89 -0.98
N LEU A 459 -28.18 -26.73 0.27
CA LEU A 459 -29.24 -27.52 0.88
C LEU A 459 -30.58 -27.00 0.36
N LEU A 460 -31.25 -27.81 -0.46
CA LEU A 460 -32.57 -27.53 -0.99
C LEU A 460 -33.62 -28.28 -0.12
N ILE A 461 -34.23 -27.57 0.80
CA ILE A 461 -35.32 -28.08 1.62
C ILE A 461 -36.61 -27.34 1.23
N ASP A 462 -37.69 -28.08 1.03
CA ASP A 462 -39.03 -27.48 0.95
C ASP A 462 -39.51 -27.21 2.38
N PRO A 463 -39.55 -25.94 2.82
CA PRO A 463 -39.87 -25.62 4.21
C PRO A 463 -41.30 -26.00 4.60
N GLU A 464 -42.25 -25.98 3.66
CA GLU A 464 -43.65 -26.38 3.91
C GLU A 464 -43.76 -27.88 4.14
N LEU A 465 -43.05 -28.69 3.35
CA LEU A 465 -43.03 -30.15 3.51
C LEU A 465 -42.34 -30.57 4.80
N ALA A 466 -41.20 -29.91 5.11
CA ALA A 466 -40.43 -30.20 6.32
C ALA A 466 -41.18 -29.81 7.61
N ALA A 467 -41.97 -28.74 7.59
CA ALA A 467 -42.76 -28.30 8.73
C ALA A 467 -43.92 -29.25 9.07
N THR A 468 -44.40 -30.03 8.10
CA THR A 468 -45.50 -31.01 8.28
C THR A 468 -44.99 -32.37 8.76
N MET A 469 -43.69 -32.64 8.74
CA MET A 469 -43.13 -33.89 9.26
C MET A 469 -43.21 -33.92 10.78
N PRO A 470 -43.65 -35.07 11.38
CA PRO A 470 -43.64 -35.21 12.83
C PRO A 470 -42.20 -35.11 13.36
N PRO A 471 -41.98 -34.54 14.56
CA PRO A 471 -40.67 -34.51 15.18
C PRO A 471 -40.15 -35.95 15.32
N SER A 472 -38.89 -36.19 14.93
CA SER A 472 -38.27 -37.51 15.06
C SER A 472 -38.29 -37.93 16.54
N ALA A 473 -38.71 -39.17 16.80
CA ALA A 473 -38.70 -39.74 18.13
C ALA A 473 -37.27 -39.73 18.69
N ASP A 474 -37.17 -39.42 19.97
CA ASP A 474 -35.93 -39.20 20.74
C ASP A 474 -34.92 -40.33 20.49
N PRO A 475 -33.64 -40.06 20.13
CA PRO A 475 -32.62 -41.09 19.90
C PRO A 475 -32.18 -41.86 21.17
N GLN A 476 -32.81 -41.62 22.32
CA GLN A 476 -32.38 -42.22 23.59
C GLN A 476 -32.96 -43.62 23.87
N GLU A 477 -33.83 -44.18 23.01
CA GLU A 477 -34.42 -45.51 23.29
C GLU A 477 -33.61 -46.72 22.75
N ASP A 478 -32.54 -46.54 22.02
CA ASP A 478 -31.68 -47.66 21.54
C ASP A 478 -30.38 -47.79 22.35
N LYS A 479 -30.47 -47.84 23.70
CA LYS A 479 -29.38 -48.41 24.47
C LYS A 479 -29.54 -49.95 24.47
N PRO A 480 -28.56 -50.70 23.90
CA PRO A 480 -28.57 -52.16 24.02
C PRO A 480 -28.52 -52.56 25.51
N PRO A 481 -29.24 -53.63 25.91
CA PRO A 481 -29.29 -54.05 27.29
C PRO A 481 -27.89 -54.37 27.81
N ALA A 482 -27.60 -53.88 29.01
CA ALA A 482 -26.34 -54.13 29.70
C ALA A 482 -26.15 -55.67 29.79
N LYS A 483 -25.02 -56.17 29.34
CA LYS A 483 -24.59 -57.55 29.58
C LYS A 483 -24.43 -57.73 31.07
N GLU A 484 -25.21 -58.59 31.67
CA GLU A 484 -24.96 -59.09 32.98
C GLU A 484 -23.59 -59.80 33.01
N ASP A 485 -22.73 -59.33 33.88
CA ASP A 485 -21.49 -60.00 34.22
C ASP A 485 -21.81 -61.30 34.89
N GLU A 486 -21.60 -62.46 34.23
CA GLU A 486 -21.47 -63.77 34.86
C GLU A 486 -20.14 -63.76 35.62
N ALA A 487 -20.33 -63.77 36.97
CA ALA A 487 -19.23 -64.10 37.88
C ALA A 487 -19.08 -65.62 37.94
N ALA A 488 -17.87 -66.10 37.64
CA ALA A 488 -17.28 -67.35 38.18
C ALA A 488 -15.75 -67.23 38.09
#